data_91a0a65bab1318f14b23b9f3379afdba
#
_entry.id   91a0a65bab1318f14b23b9f3379afdba
#
_cell.length_a   1.000
_cell.length_b   1.000
_cell.length_c   1.000
_cell.angle_alpha   90.00
_cell.angle_beta   90.00
_cell.angle_gamma   90.00
#
_symmetry.space_group_name_H-M   'P 1'
#
loop_
_entity.id
_entity.type
_entity.pdbx_description
1 polymer ?
#
loop_
_entity_poly.entity_id
_entity_poly.type
_entity_poly.pdbx_seq_one_letter_code
_entity_poly.pdbx_strand_id
1 'polypeptide(L)'
;VVADLVIRRRWRMLVTALFASSLALVAANLFSRYAADLIDGALLDALTLPVGGGSGRTAAAFGVFAGVAALMSAEGQAARSRTRVIVWVALVGLGALFLIDRRATPLALLLSVLGGHAIGLIARYVAGTENPRVPARRIVEALARVGVEPVRFSQLPEESDLGRRFELETVDGRIGVAQVFDPDRRTSQLISQLTRIVRVRTWVTRSPGWSERAQVQQAAVPILMATAKGIRTPELLAAVEVDDRTMAVVEEHPQQLRLLRSFAPEAISDEALAQIWREVRRMHHVGIAHEGLHDGSFALDDDGRVWVLGLDRGEIAAPRLRMRLDRAELLIATALLVGTERAITAAERAIGSEDLANLPALMQPIALNAATRAALSEHRELLATLRDEAIARAPEPSADDVRLERLRPR
;
A
#
# COMPACT_ATOMS: atom_id res chain seq x y z
N VAL A 1 0.70 -25.93 -3.98
CA VAL A 1 -0.20 -25.61 -2.88
C VAL A 1 -0.07 -26.68 -1.79
N VAL A 2 -0.70 -27.86 -1.94
CA VAL A 2 -0.67 -28.94 -0.93
C VAL A 2 0.76 -29.30 -0.54
N ALA A 3 1.68 -29.47 -1.49
CA ALA A 3 3.09 -29.76 -1.22
C ALA A 3 3.79 -28.66 -0.39
N ASP A 4 3.50 -27.37 -0.64
CA ASP A 4 4.08 -26.25 0.11
C ASP A 4 3.59 -26.23 1.58
N LEU A 5 2.32 -26.57 1.82
CA LEU A 5 1.76 -26.67 3.18
C LEU A 5 2.31 -27.88 3.96
N VAL A 6 2.53 -29.00 3.27
CA VAL A 6 3.15 -30.19 3.86
C VAL A 6 4.60 -29.91 4.26
N ILE A 7 5.39 -29.32 3.35
CA ILE A 7 6.80 -28.97 3.60
C ILE A 7 6.92 -28.02 4.80
N ARG A 8 5.99 -27.07 4.94
CA ARG A 8 5.99 -26.07 6.03
C ARG A 8 5.34 -26.56 7.33
N ARG A 9 4.95 -27.84 7.42
CA ARG A 9 4.28 -28.44 8.60
C ARG A 9 3.03 -27.69 9.08
N ARG A 10 2.28 -27.03 8.19
CA ARG A 10 1.05 -26.29 8.51
C ARG A 10 -0.18 -27.17 8.38
N TRP A 11 -0.23 -28.25 9.15
CA TRP A 11 -1.26 -29.29 9.06
C TRP A 11 -2.69 -28.77 9.22
N ARG A 12 -2.91 -27.83 10.11
CA ARG A 12 -4.27 -27.25 10.32
C ARG A 12 -4.78 -26.55 9.05
N MET A 13 -3.95 -25.70 8.42
CA MET A 13 -4.31 -25.03 7.17
C MET A 13 -4.52 -26.03 6.02
N LEU A 14 -3.69 -27.08 5.95
CA LEU A 14 -3.84 -28.13 4.96
C LEU A 14 -5.19 -28.86 5.13
N VAL A 15 -5.53 -29.26 6.36
CA VAL A 15 -6.79 -29.94 6.66
C VAL A 15 -7.97 -29.04 6.33
N THR A 16 -7.94 -27.75 6.73
CA THR A 16 -9.00 -26.80 6.42
C THR A 16 -9.18 -26.60 4.92
N ALA A 17 -8.07 -26.46 4.18
CA ALA A 17 -8.11 -26.24 2.73
C ALA A 17 -8.63 -27.48 1.99
N LEU A 18 -8.21 -28.66 2.38
CA LEU A 18 -8.71 -29.94 1.81
C LEU A 18 -10.19 -30.15 2.15
N PHE A 19 -10.60 -29.85 3.39
CA PHE A 19 -12.00 -29.95 3.80
C PHE A 19 -12.87 -28.97 2.99
N ALA A 20 -12.46 -27.70 2.87
CA ALA A 20 -13.16 -26.70 2.07
C ALA A 20 -13.26 -27.11 0.59
N SER A 21 -12.18 -27.63 0.03
CA SER A 21 -12.15 -28.13 -1.37
C SER A 21 -13.11 -29.30 -1.57
N SER A 22 -13.09 -30.28 -0.68
CA SER A 22 -13.99 -31.44 -0.72
C SER A 22 -15.45 -31.03 -0.57
N LEU A 23 -15.74 -30.11 0.37
CA LEU A 23 -17.08 -29.58 0.59
C LEU A 23 -17.61 -28.84 -0.64
N ALA A 24 -16.76 -27.99 -1.25
CA ALA A 24 -17.12 -27.25 -2.46
C ALA A 24 -17.36 -28.17 -3.66
N LEU A 25 -16.55 -29.20 -3.82
CA LEU A 25 -16.73 -30.21 -4.85
C LEU A 25 -18.06 -30.96 -4.70
N VAL A 26 -18.37 -31.39 -3.47
CA VAL A 26 -19.62 -32.08 -3.18
C VAL A 26 -20.81 -31.14 -3.38
N ALA A 27 -20.75 -29.90 -2.87
CA ALA A 27 -21.81 -28.91 -3.00
C ALA A 27 -22.11 -28.59 -4.48
N ALA A 28 -21.09 -28.39 -5.31
CA ALA A 28 -21.25 -28.13 -6.74
C ALA A 28 -21.86 -29.33 -7.49
N ASN A 29 -21.45 -30.54 -7.15
CA ASN A 29 -22.02 -31.75 -7.75
C ASN A 29 -23.48 -31.97 -7.33
N LEU A 30 -23.82 -31.76 -6.05
CA LEU A 30 -25.20 -31.83 -5.57
C LEU A 30 -26.05 -30.77 -6.22
N PHE A 31 -25.58 -29.52 -6.26
CA PHE A 31 -26.28 -28.44 -6.93
C PHE A 31 -26.55 -28.79 -8.40
N SER A 32 -25.53 -29.27 -9.12
CA SER A 32 -25.71 -29.64 -10.53
C SER A 32 -26.70 -30.79 -10.70
N ARG A 33 -26.78 -31.73 -9.74
CA ARG A 33 -27.70 -32.86 -9.79
C ARG A 33 -29.15 -32.45 -9.57
N TYR A 34 -29.40 -31.50 -8.67
CA TYR A 34 -30.73 -31.05 -8.28
C TYR A 34 -31.10 -29.67 -8.86
N ALA A 35 -30.29 -29.13 -9.77
CA ALA A 35 -30.49 -27.79 -10.33
C ALA A 35 -31.88 -27.64 -11.02
N ALA A 36 -32.33 -28.70 -11.71
CA ALA A 36 -33.63 -28.71 -12.39
C ALA A 36 -34.82 -28.62 -11.44
N ASP A 37 -34.65 -29.05 -10.17
CA ASP A 37 -35.69 -29.02 -9.16
C ASP A 37 -35.64 -27.73 -8.29
N LEU A 38 -34.49 -27.04 -8.31
CA LEU A 38 -34.22 -25.90 -7.42
C LEU A 38 -34.38 -24.54 -8.09
N ILE A 39 -34.27 -24.46 -9.41
CA ILE A 39 -34.24 -23.19 -10.14
C ILE A 39 -35.19 -23.16 -11.33
N ASP A 40 -35.70 -21.96 -11.63
CA ASP A 40 -36.61 -21.74 -12.75
C ASP A 40 -35.96 -22.04 -14.11
N GLY A 41 -36.81 -22.42 -15.12
CA GLY A 41 -36.37 -22.84 -16.42
C GLY A 41 -35.43 -21.85 -17.13
N ALA A 42 -35.70 -20.55 -17.05
CA ALA A 42 -34.85 -19.51 -17.68
C ALA A 42 -33.43 -19.47 -17.10
N LEU A 43 -33.30 -19.61 -15.78
CA LEU A 43 -31.99 -19.65 -15.12
C LEU A 43 -31.29 -20.98 -15.40
N LEU A 44 -32.03 -22.09 -15.42
CA LEU A 44 -31.49 -23.39 -15.79
C LEU A 44 -30.95 -23.39 -17.22
N ASP A 45 -31.65 -22.76 -18.16
CA ASP A 45 -31.21 -22.61 -19.56
C ASP A 45 -29.93 -21.75 -19.67
N ALA A 46 -29.77 -20.74 -18.81
CA ALA A 46 -28.56 -19.94 -18.76
C ALA A 46 -27.34 -20.70 -18.17
N LEU A 47 -27.59 -21.63 -17.25
CA LEU A 47 -26.55 -22.43 -16.58
C LEU A 47 -26.15 -23.69 -17.34
N THR A 48 -27.03 -24.23 -18.21
CA THR A 48 -26.80 -25.51 -18.86
C THR A 48 -26.94 -25.41 -20.37
N LEU A 49 -26.25 -26.28 -21.10
CA LEU A 49 -26.39 -26.41 -22.55
C LEU A 49 -27.04 -27.77 -22.88
N PRO A 50 -27.88 -27.85 -23.92
CA PRO A 50 -28.38 -29.15 -24.40
C PRO A 50 -27.22 -29.99 -24.95
N VAL A 51 -27.19 -31.29 -24.58
CA VAL A 51 -26.19 -32.21 -25.06
C VAL A 51 -26.83 -33.26 -25.97
N GLY A 52 -26.43 -33.26 -27.24
CA GLY A 52 -27.00 -34.17 -28.25
C GLY A 52 -28.49 -33.93 -28.51
N GLY A 53 -29.12 -34.64 -29.43
CA GLY A 53 -30.54 -34.48 -29.78
C GLY A 53 -31.54 -35.00 -28.74
N GLY A 54 -31.19 -35.16 -27.48
CA GLY A 54 -32.01 -35.72 -26.39
C GLY A 54 -32.27 -34.74 -25.24
N SER A 55 -32.85 -35.22 -24.14
CA SER A 55 -33.14 -34.45 -22.91
C SER A 55 -31.90 -34.17 -22.04
N GLY A 56 -30.70 -34.51 -22.49
CA GLY A 56 -29.46 -34.34 -21.74
C GLY A 56 -29.03 -32.87 -21.69
N ARG A 57 -28.56 -32.41 -20.51
CA ARG A 57 -28.01 -31.06 -20.30
C ARG A 57 -26.59 -31.16 -19.71
N THR A 58 -25.77 -30.13 -19.94
CA THR A 58 -24.47 -30.01 -19.26
C THR A 58 -24.67 -29.75 -17.77
N ALA A 59 -23.60 -29.91 -16.99
CA ALA A 59 -23.63 -29.60 -15.56
C ALA A 59 -23.90 -28.10 -15.32
N ALA A 60 -24.77 -27.80 -14.36
CA ALA A 60 -25.06 -26.42 -13.92
C ALA A 60 -23.94 -25.82 -13.03
N ALA A 61 -23.11 -26.68 -12.44
CA ALA A 61 -21.91 -26.29 -11.72
C ALA A 61 -20.83 -27.38 -11.85
N PHE A 62 -19.57 -26.98 -11.75
CA PHE A 62 -18.42 -27.85 -11.96
C PHE A 62 -17.58 -27.98 -10.68
N GLY A 63 -17.60 -29.16 -10.06
CA GLY A 63 -16.92 -29.43 -8.79
C GLY A 63 -15.43 -29.12 -8.81
N VAL A 64 -14.74 -29.38 -9.92
CA VAL A 64 -13.30 -29.09 -10.05
C VAL A 64 -13.02 -27.59 -9.89
N PHE A 65 -13.79 -26.72 -10.55
CA PHE A 65 -13.62 -25.28 -10.45
C PHE A 65 -13.96 -24.79 -9.04
N ALA A 66 -15.06 -25.29 -8.45
CA ALA A 66 -15.44 -24.95 -7.09
C ALA A 66 -14.40 -25.43 -6.07
N GLY A 67 -13.91 -26.66 -6.19
CA GLY A 67 -12.92 -27.25 -5.30
C GLY A 67 -11.58 -26.49 -5.33
N VAL A 68 -11.07 -26.19 -6.52
CA VAL A 68 -9.82 -25.41 -6.67
C VAL A 68 -9.99 -23.98 -6.14
N ALA A 69 -11.11 -23.32 -6.42
CA ALA A 69 -11.39 -21.99 -5.90
C ALA A 69 -11.49 -21.99 -4.37
N ALA A 70 -12.15 -23.00 -3.77
CA ALA A 70 -12.24 -23.16 -2.32
C ALA A 70 -10.87 -23.41 -1.68
N LEU A 71 -10.06 -24.29 -2.29
CA LEU A 71 -8.70 -24.59 -1.83
C LEU A 71 -7.86 -23.30 -1.79
N MET A 72 -7.88 -22.53 -2.87
CA MET A 72 -7.13 -21.28 -2.98
C MET A 72 -7.59 -20.22 -1.99
N SER A 73 -8.89 -20.20 -1.68
CA SER A 73 -9.48 -19.22 -0.78
C SER A 73 -9.25 -19.58 0.69
N ALA A 74 -9.32 -20.88 1.03
CA ALA A 74 -9.09 -21.37 2.38
C ALA A 74 -7.63 -21.21 2.83
N GLU A 75 -6.66 -21.32 1.90
CA GLU A 75 -5.24 -21.05 2.18
C GLU A 75 -4.94 -19.59 2.51
N GLY A 76 -5.79 -18.68 2.06
CA GLY A 76 -5.57 -17.26 2.22
C GLY A 76 -4.26 -16.82 1.58
N GLN A 77 -3.40 -16.14 2.34
CA GLN A 77 -2.12 -15.61 1.86
C GLN A 77 -0.94 -16.61 2.03
N ALA A 78 -1.22 -17.86 2.44
CA ALA A 78 -0.17 -18.83 2.75
C ALA A 78 0.60 -19.35 1.51
N ALA A 79 0.00 -19.34 0.33
CA ALA A 79 0.66 -19.78 -0.90
C ALA A 79 1.63 -18.72 -1.46
N ARG A 80 2.74 -19.14 -2.06
CA ARG A 80 3.64 -18.26 -2.81
C ARG A 80 2.87 -17.57 -3.93
N SER A 81 3.12 -16.29 -4.14
CA SER A 81 2.42 -15.47 -5.16
C SER A 81 2.48 -16.12 -6.57
N ARG A 82 3.62 -16.69 -6.94
CA ARG A 82 3.81 -17.38 -8.24
C ARG A 82 2.92 -18.61 -8.40
N THR A 83 2.84 -19.47 -7.37
CA THR A 83 2.00 -20.69 -7.40
C THR A 83 0.52 -20.34 -7.55
N ARG A 84 0.08 -19.28 -6.88
CA ARG A 84 -1.30 -18.80 -6.98
C ARG A 84 -1.62 -18.32 -8.40
N VAL A 85 -0.74 -17.51 -9.00
CA VAL A 85 -0.91 -17.02 -10.37
C VAL A 85 -0.98 -18.19 -11.35
N ILE A 86 -0.07 -19.17 -11.24
CA ILE A 86 -0.06 -20.36 -12.10
C ILE A 86 -1.39 -21.13 -11.99
N VAL A 87 -1.90 -21.36 -10.78
CA VAL A 87 -3.16 -22.08 -10.57
C VAL A 87 -4.35 -21.32 -11.15
N TRP A 88 -4.42 -19.99 -10.96
CA TRP A 88 -5.48 -19.18 -11.55
C TRP A 88 -5.42 -19.15 -13.08
N VAL A 89 -4.23 -19.02 -13.65
CA VAL A 89 -4.04 -19.08 -15.12
C VAL A 89 -4.45 -20.44 -15.66
N ALA A 90 -4.07 -21.55 -14.99
CA ALA A 90 -4.48 -22.89 -15.38
C ALA A 90 -6.00 -23.07 -15.28
N LEU A 91 -6.63 -22.55 -14.22
CA LEU A 91 -8.09 -22.60 -14.04
C LEU A 91 -8.83 -21.83 -15.13
N VAL A 92 -8.35 -20.63 -15.47
CA VAL A 92 -8.90 -19.82 -16.58
C VAL A 92 -8.71 -20.51 -17.92
N GLY A 93 -7.53 -21.07 -18.18
CA GLY A 93 -7.25 -21.85 -19.39
C GLY A 93 -8.17 -23.07 -19.54
N LEU A 94 -8.35 -23.82 -18.45
CA LEU A 94 -9.28 -24.96 -18.41
C LEU A 94 -10.72 -24.50 -18.64
N GLY A 95 -11.13 -23.38 -18.05
CA GLY A 95 -12.45 -22.79 -18.27
C GLY A 95 -12.68 -22.41 -19.72
N ALA A 96 -11.68 -21.80 -20.38
CA ALA A 96 -11.74 -21.47 -21.80
C ALA A 96 -11.91 -22.71 -22.69
N LEU A 97 -11.20 -23.80 -22.38
CA LEU A 97 -11.38 -25.08 -23.09
C LEU A 97 -12.81 -25.63 -22.94
N PHE A 98 -13.38 -25.59 -21.73
CA PHE A 98 -14.75 -26.03 -21.47
C PHE A 98 -15.79 -25.19 -22.23
N LEU A 99 -15.54 -23.88 -22.42
CA LEU A 99 -16.39 -23.00 -23.21
C LEU A 99 -16.29 -23.30 -24.72
N ILE A 100 -15.06 -23.50 -25.23
CA ILE A 100 -14.81 -23.84 -26.65
C ILE A 100 -15.47 -25.18 -27.00
N ASP A 101 -15.31 -26.18 -26.15
CA ASP A 101 -15.90 -27.51 -26.32
C ASP A 101 -17.43 -27.54 -26.07
N ARG A 102 -18.06 -26.40 -25.75
CA ARG A 102 -19.49 -26.30 -25.39
C ARG A 102 -19.89 -27.26 -24.25
N ARG A 103 -18.99 -27.53 -23.32
CA ARG A 103 -19.26 -28.36 -22.14
C ARG A 103 -19.75 -27.58 -20.93
N ALA A 104 -19.61 -26.26 -20.96
CA ALA A 104 -20.00 -25.37 -19.87
C ALA A 104 -20.54 -24.06 -20.42
N THR A 105 -21.42 -23.39 -19.65
CA THR A 105 -21.78 -21.99 -19.86
C THR A 105 -20.85 -21.07 -19.06
N PRO A 106 -20.65 -19.83 -19.49
CA PRO A 106 -19.89 -18.84 -18.70
C PRO A 106 -20.45 -18.66 -17.28
N LEU A 107 -21.79 -18.69 -17.16
CA LEU A 107 -22.50 -18.51 -15.90
C LEU A 107 -22.27 -19.70 -14.95
N ALA A 108 -22.25 -20.93 -15.46
CA ALA A 108 -21.97 -22.13 -14.66
C ALA A 108 -20.52 -22.14 -14.12
N LEU A 109 -19.55 -21.71 -14.94
CA LEU A 109 -18.15 -21.57 -14.49
C LEU A 109 -18.01 -20.48 -13.44
N LEU A 110 -18.63 -19.32 -13.66
CA LEU A 110 -18.62 -18.22 -12.70
C LEU A 110 -19.26 -18.64 -11.36
N LEU A 111 -20.43 -19.26 -11.41
CA LEU A 111 -21.11 -19.79 -10.21
C LEU A 111 -20.25 -20.79 -9.44
N SER A 112 -19.58 -21.69 -10.17
CA SER A 112 -18.68 -22.70 -9.56
C SER A 112 -17.50 -22.05 -8.84
N VAL A 113 -16.85 -21.05 -9.46
CA VAL A 113 -15.71 -20.33 -8.88
C VAL A 113 -16.17 -19.49 -7.68
N LEU A 114 -17.28 -18.74 -7.81
CA LEU A 114 -17.79 -17.90 -6.72
C LEU A 114 -18.30 -18.75 -5.55
N GLY A 115 -19.02 -19.83 -5.81
CA GLY A 115 -19.49 -20.75 -4.78
C GLY A 115 -18.33 -21.41 -4.04
N GLY A 116 -17.32 -21.89 -4.77
CA GLY A 116 -16.10 -22.43 -4.18
C GLY A 116 -15.35 -21.38 -3.36
N HIS A 117 -15.21 -20.16 -3.87
CA HIS A 117 -14.59 -19.05 -3.14
C HIS A 117 -15.31 -18.75 -1.82
N ALA A 118 -16.65 -18.68 -1.84
CA ALA A 118 -17.46 -18.46 -0.66
C ALA A 118 -17.28 -19.57 0.39
N ILE A 119 -17.33 -20.84 -0.03
CA ILE A 119 -17.09 -21.99 0.86
C ILE A 119 -15.68 -21.96 1.46
N GLY A 120 -14.67 -21.61 0.67
CA GLY A 120 -13.30 -21.46 1.16
C GLY A 120 -13.13 -20.36 2.19
N LEU A 121 -13.80 -19.21 1.98
CA LEU A 121 -13.82 -18.11 2.96
C LEU A 121 -14.56 -18.48 4.25
N ILE A 122 -15.71 -19.16 4.16
CA ILE A 122 -16.46 -19.63 5.31
C ILE A 122 -15.64 -20.64 6.12
N ALA A 123 -15.03 -21.62 5.44
CA ALA A 123 -14.17 -22.61 6.09
C ALA A 123 -12.99 -21.96 6.82
N ARG A 124 -12.37 -20.96 6.19
CA ARG A 124 -11.30 -20.16 6.81
C ARG A 124 -11.80 -19.36 8.02
N TYR A 125 -12.97 -18.77 7.92
CA TYR A 125 -13.58 -18.03 9.03
C TYR A 125 -13.89 -18.95 10.23
N VAL A 126 -14.48 -20.11 9.97
CA VAL A 126 -14.82 -21.12 11.01
C VAL A 126 -13.58 -21.75 11.64
N ALA A 127 -12.56 -22.06 10.83
CA ALA A 127 -11.31 -22.63 11.33
C ALA A 127 -10.47 -21.63 12.16
N GLY A 128 -10.82 -20.34 12.10
CA GLY A 128 -10.04 -19.27 12.66
C GLY A 128 -8.84 -18.95 11.80
N THR A 129 -8.56 -17.67 11.61
CA THR A 129 -7.30 -17.25 10.99
C THR A 129 -6.20 -17.35 12.03
N GLU A 130 -5.14 -18.14 11.77
CA GLU A 130 -3.90 -17.91 12.51
C GLU A 130 -3.57 -16.43 12.33
N ASN A 131 -3.36 -15.73 13.44
CA ASN A 131 -2.97 -14.32 13.39
C ASN A 131 -1.63 -14.27 12.63
N PRO A 132 -1.60 -13.80 11.37
CA PRO A 132 -0.37 -13.82 10.57
C PRO A 132 0.64 -12.78 11.08
N ARG A 133 0.25 -12.01 12.08
CA ARG A 133 1.09 -11.00 12.71
C ARG A 133 2.15 -11.67 13.56
N VAL A 134 3.38 -11.44 13.17
CA VAL A 134 4.53 -11.93 13.95
C VAL A 134 4.50 -11.29 15.35
N PRO A 135 4.63 -12.09 16.41
CA PRO A 135 4.68 -11.56 17.78
C PRO A 135 5.94 -10.72 17.99
N ALA A 136 5.84 -9.67 18.81
CA ALA A 136 6.92 -8.73 19.12
C ALA A 136 8.24 -9.43 19.53
N ARG A 137 8.15 -10.53 20.29
CA ARG A 137 9.31 -11.34 20.69
C ARG A 137 10.15 -11.80 19.49
N ARG A 138 9.53 -12.28 18.40
CA ARG A 138 10.27 -12.71 17.20
C ARG A 138 10.95 -11.56 16.47
N ILE A 139 10.33 -10.37 16.52
CA ILE A 139 10.94 -9.16 15.95
C ILE A 139 12.20 -8.81 16.75
N VAL A 140 12.10 -8.80 18.08
CA VAL A 140 13.25 -8.56 18.98
C VAL A 140 14.36 -9.59 18.76
N GLU A 141 14.03 -10.89 18.67
CA GLU A 141 15.00 -11.94 18.37
C GLU A 141 15.68 -11.77 17.00
N ALA A 142 14.94 -11.27 16.01
CA ALA A 142 15.49 -10.99 14.69
C ALA A 142 16.43 -9.77 14.70
N LEU A 143 16.09 -8.73 15.43
CA LEU A 143 16.91 -7.53 15.60
C LEU A 143 18.21 -7.85 16.34
N ALA A 144 18.13 -8.63 17.41
CA ALA A 144 19.31 -9.05 18.17
C ALA A 144 20.33 -9.83 17.31
N ARG A 145 19.86 -10.63 16.33
CA ARG A 145 20.76 -11.35 15.40
C ARG A 145 21.61 -10.44 14.52
N VAL A 146 21.21 -9.20 14.32
CA VAL A 146 21.95 -8.20 13.51
C VAL A 146 22.61 -7.12 14.37
N GLY A 147 22.71 -7.35 15.69
CA GLY A 147 23.40 -6.46 16.62
C GLY A 147 22.57 -5.29 17.14
N VAL A 148 21.25 -5.29 16.87
CA VAL A 148 20.33 -4.32 17.47
C VAL A 148 19.62 -5.02 18.63
N GLU A 149 20.03 -4.73 19.86
CA GLU A 149 19.51 -5.38 21.07
C GLU A 149 18.54 -4.43 21.80
N PRO A 150 17.20 -4.57 21.60
CA PRO A 150 16.22 -3.71 22.25
C PRO A 150 16.08 -4.05 23.75
N VAL A 151 16.24 -3.06 24.62
CA VAL A 151 15.89 -3.12 26.06
C VAL A 151 14.42 -2.81 26.26
N ARG A 152 13.91 -1.85 25.51
CA ARG A 152 12.50 -1.48 25.47
C ARG A 152 11.97 -1.66 24.05
N PHE A 153 10.79 -2.24 23.92
CA PHE A 153 10.13 -2.45 22.63
C PHE A 153 8.63 -2.30 22.81
N SER A 154 8.04 -1.23 22.27
CA SER A 154 6.63 -0.91 22.46
C SER A 154 5.97 -0.56 21.11
N GLN A 155 4.73 -1.02 20.92
CA GLN A 155 3.99 -0.71 19.71
C GLN A 155 3.47 0.73 19.76
N LEU A 156 3.73 1.49 18.69
CA LEU A 156 3.16 2.82 18.53
C LEU A 156 1.68 2.71 18.11
N PRO A 157 0.79 3.57 18.67
CA PRO A 157 -0.65 3.53 18.37
C PRO A 157 -0.94 3.93 16.91
N GLU A 158 -0.10 4.75 16.30
CA GLU A 158 -0.24 5.15 14.90
C GLU A 158 0.22 4.00 13.99
N GLU A 159 -0.73 3.39 13.31
CA GLU A 159 -0.42 2.44 12.24
C GLU A 159 -0.11 3.20 10.95
N SER A 160 1.09 3.02 10.41
CA SER A 160 1.44 3.49 9.07
C SER A 160 0.73 2.65 8.00
N ASP A 161 0.41 3.25 6.84
CA ASP A 161 -0.09 2.52 5.67
C ASP A 161 0.86 1.39 5.22
N LEU A 162 2.15 1.49 5.58
CA LEU A 162 3.18 0.52 5.22
C LEU A 162 3.31 -0.65 6.20
N GLY A 163 2.85 -0.53 7.44
CA GLY A 163 2.98 -1.60 8.42
C GLY A 163 2.81 -1.14 9.87
N ARG A 164 3.10 -2.04 10.81
CA ARG A 164 3.13 -1.74 12.24
C ARG A 164 4.42 -1.02 12.60
N ARG A 165 4.32 -0.03 13.48
CA ARG A 165 5.47 0.72 14.00
C ARG A 165 5.69 0.39 15.46
N PHE A 166 6.96 0.22 15.82
CA PHE A 166 7.39 -0.02 17.18
C PHE A 166 8.49 0.95 17.53
N GLU A 167 8.38 1.57 18.69
CA GLU A 167 9.48 2.29 19.29
C GLU A 167 10.39 1.31 20.02
N LEU A 168 11.68 1.49 19.90
CA LEU A 168 12.67 0.68 20.58
C LEU A 168 13.78 1.55 21.19
N GLU A 169 14.31 1.09 22.31
CA GLU A 169 15.51 1.61 22.95
C GLU A 169 16.52 0.47 23.04
N THR A 170 17.71 0.68 22.54
CA THR A 170 18.78 -0.33 22.51
C THR A 170 19.65 -0.27 23.79
N VAL A 171 20.43 -1.34 24.03
CA VAL A 171 21.37 -1.43 25.19
C VAL A 171 22.36 -0.27 25.22
N ASP A 172 22.80 0.23 24.09
CA ASP A 172 23.69 1.38 23.90
C ASP A 172 22.98 2.75 23.98
N GLY A 173 21.69 2.74 24.38
CA GLY A 173 20.92 3.96 24.63
C GLY A 173 20.39 4.66 23.37
N ARG A 174 20.51 4.04 22.19
CA ARG A 174 19.93 4.58 20.95
C ARG A 174 18.43 4.35 20.94
N ILE A 175 17.68 5.36 20.50
CA ILE A 175 16.24 5.28 20.29
C ILE A 175 15.98 5.08 18.80
N GLY A 176 15.07 4.19 18.46
CA GLY A 176 14.73 3.93 17.08
C GLY A 176 13.26 3.59 16.89
N VAL A 177 12.83 3.62 15.64
CA VAL A 177 11.50 3.16 15.21
C VAL A 177 11.66 2.01 14.25
N ALA A 178 11.11 0.86 14.63
CA ALA A 178 11.03 -0.31 13.77
C ALA A 178 9.71 -0.29 12.97
N GLN A 179 9.81 -0.29 11.67
CA GLN A 179 8.69 -0.48 10.75
C GLN A 179 8.62 -1.94 10.34
N VAL A 180 7.52 -2.62 10.65
CA VAL A 180 7.33 -4.05 10.38
C VAL A 180 6.34 -4.23 9.22
N PHE A 181 6.81 -4.83 8.14
CA PHE A 181 6.06 -5.10 6.93
C PHE A 181 5.41 -6.49 7.02
N ASP A 182 4.12 -6.52 7.33
CA ASP A 182 3.32 -7.75 7.44
C ASP A 182 2.59 -8.07 6.11
N PRO A 183 2.43 -9.36 5.74
CA PRO A 183 1.80 -9.76 4.48
C PRO A 183 0.31 -9.40 4.36
N ASP A 184 -0.39 -9.20 5.47
CA ASP A 184 -1.85 -8.99 5.50
C ASP A 184 -2.33 -7.67 4.88
N ARG A 185 -1.49 -6.64 4.86
CA ARG A 185 -1.86 -5.33 4.33
C ARG A 185 -1.82 -5.20 2.82
N ARG A 186 -1.29 -6.21 2.12
CA ARG A 186 -1.21 -6.20 0.65
C ARG A 186 -2.56 -6.12 -0.03
N THR A 187 -3.57 -6.81 0.52
CA THR A 187 -4.90 -6.86 -0.10
C THR A 187 -5.58 -5.49 -0.08
N SER A 188 -5.48 -4.78 1.02
CA SER A 188 -6.02 -3.42 1.14
C SER A 188 -5.26 -2.41 0.28
N GLN A 189 -3.93 -2.54 0.19
CA GLN A 189 -3.10 -1.71 -0.68
C GLN A 189 -3.38 -1.95 -2.17
N LEU A 190 -3.54 -3.21 -2.60
CA LEU A 190 -3.89 -3.54 -3.99
C LEU A 190 -5.27 -3.00 -4.39
N ILE A 191 -6.26 -3.11 -3.52
CA ILE A 191 -7.60 -2.57 -3.78
C ILE A 191 -7.56 -1.03 -3.87
N SER A 192 -6.85 -0.37 -2.97
CA SER A 192 -6.69 1.09 -3.00
C SER A 192 -5.90 1.56 -4.22
N GLN A 193 -4.92 0.78 -4.69
CA GLN A 193 -4.15 1.07 -5.90
C GLN A 193 -4.97 0.82 -7.17
N LEU A 194 -5.74 -0.28 -7.25
CA LEU A 194 -6.65 -0.54 -8.36
C LEU A 194 -7.69 0.57 -8.50
N THR A 195 -8.27 1.03 -7.40
CA THR A 195 -9.20 2.17 -7.42
C THR A 195 -8.52 3.49 -7.83
N ARG A 196 -7.23 3.68 -7.51
CA ARG A 196 -6.43 4.82 -7.98
C ARG A 196 -6.10 4.71 -9.47
N ILE A 197 -5.65 3.55 -9.94
CA ILE A 197 -5.33 3.31 -11.36
C ILE A 197 -6.57 3.52 -12.25
N VAL A 198 -7.73 3.04 -11.80
CA VAL A 198 -9.00 3.21 -12.53
C VAL A 198 -9.48 4.67 -12.53
N ARG A 199 -9.14 5.46 -11.50
CA ARG A 199 -9.58 6.86 -11.36
C ARG A 199 -8.62 7.89 -11.94
N VAL A 200 -7.33 7.55 -12.15
CA VAL A 200 -6.29 8.50 -12.60
C VAL A 200 -5.59 7.94 -13.83
N ARG A 201 -5.68 8.65 -14.94
CA ARG A 201 -5.09 8.27 -16.23
C ARG A 201 -3.56 8.42 -16.29
N THR A 202 -2.93 8.95 -15.27
CA THR A 202 -1.49 9.21 -15.21
C THR A 202 -0.77 8.17 -14.36
N TRP A 203 0.42 7.75 -14.83
CA TRP A 203 1.35 6.81 -14.20
C TRP A 203 1.98 7.39 -12.89
N VAL A 204 1.17 7.98 -12.04
CA VAL A 204 1.60 8.57 -10.76
C VAL A 204 1.67 7.52 -9.65
N THR A 205 1.35 6.28 -9.94
CA THR A 205 1.34 5.20 -8.95
C THR A 205 2.69 4.51 -8.84
N ARG A 206 3.20 4.46 -7.62
CA ARG A 206 4.38 3.66 -7.26
C ARG A 206 4.15 2.20 -7.67
N SER A 207 5.11 1.59 -8.35
CA SER A 207 5.07 0.14 -8.62
C SER A 207 5.15 -0.61 -7.30
N PRO A 208 4.15 -1.43 -6.93
CA PRO A 208 4.22 -2.21 -5.71
C PRO A 208 5.38 -3.20 -5.81
N GLY A 209 6.25 -3.20 -4.83
CA GLY A 209 7.23 -4.28 -4.70
C GLY A 209 6.50 -5.63 -4.60
N TRP A 210 6.78 -6.54 -5.52
CA TRP A 210 6.13 -7.85 -5.62
C TRP A 210 6.52 -8.82 -4.48
N SER A 211 7.48 -8.42 -3.64
CA SER A 211 7.96 -9.20 -2.49
C SER A 211 8.24 -8.29 -1.29
N GLU A 212 8.23 -8.86 -0.08
CA GLU A 212 8.57 -8.17 1.16
C GLU A 212 10.00 -7.61 1.09
N ARG A 213 10.93 -8.37 0.51
CA ARG A 213 12.32 -7.92 0.28
C ARG A 213 12.38 -6.68 -0.59
N ALA A 214 11.57 -6.63 -1.67
CA ALA A 214 11.52 -5.45 -2.52
C ALA A 214 10.96 -4.22 -1.78
N GLN A 215 10.00 -4.41 -0.87
CA GLN A 215 9.47 -3.32 -0.04
C GLN A 215 10.52 -2.78 0.93
N VAL A 216 11.26 -3.68 1.60
CA VAL A 216 12.35 -3.28 2.50
C VAL A 216 13.47 -2.58 1.74
N GLN A 217 13.90 -3.11 0.61
CA GLN A 217 14.89 -2.45 -0.23
C GLN A 217 14.40 -1.08 -0.68
N GLN A 218 13.14 -0.99 -1.07
CA GLN A 218 12.50 0.25 -1.49
C GLN A 218 12.40 1.27 -0.35
N ALA A 219 12.20 0.84 0.90
CA ALA A 219 12.20 1.71 2.07
C ALA A 219 13.62 2.09 2.52
N ALA A 220 14.56 1.15 2.52
CA ALA A 220 15.91 1.36 3.04
C ALA A 220 16.80 2.20 2.10
N VAL A 221 16.69 2.02 0.78
CA VAL A 221 17.61 2.68 -0.17
C VAL A 221 17.50 4.20 -0.18
N PRO A 222 16.31 4.83 -0.16
CA PRO A 222 16.19 6.29 -0.06
C PRO A 222 16.83 6.84 1.22
N ILE A 223 16.65 6.17 2.36
CA ILE A 223 17.26 6.56 3.64
C ILE A 223 18.78 6.53 3.55
N LEU A 224 19.34 5.39 3.11
CA LEU A 224 20.80 5.23 2.95
C LEU A 224 21.39 6.27 1.99
N MET A 225 20.71 6.52 0.87
CA MET A 225 21.17 7.50 -0.10
C MET A 225 21.12 8.92 0.45
N ALA A 226 20.03 9.27 1.16
CA ALA A 226 19.88 10.58 1.79
C ALA A 226 20.96 10.82 2.84
N THR A 227 21.17 9.87 3.75
CA THR A 227 22.22 9.93 4.78
C THR A 227 23.61 10.06 4.17
N ALA A 228 23.93 9.23 3.14
CA ALA A 228 25.20 9.29 2.43
C ALA A 228 25.46 10.65 1.72
N LYS A 229 24.38 11.39 1.38
CA LYS A 229 24.45 12.73 0.79
C LYS A 229 24.35 13.86 1.82
N GLY A 230 24.38 13.52 3.10
CA GLY A 230 24.35 14.48 4.22
C GLY A 230 23.02 15.22 4.37
N ILE A 231 21.92 14.61 3.89
CA ILE A 231 20.55 15.08 4.18
C ILE A 231 20.22 14.65 5.61
N ARG A 232 19.67 15.56 6.41
CA ARG A 232 19.32 15.26 7.79
C ARG A 232 18.03 14.46 7.84
N THR A 233 18.17 13.15 7.97
CA THR A 233 17.11 12.16 8.12
C THR A 233 17.55 11.10 9.13
N PRO A 234 16.63 10.41 9.80
CA PRO A 234 16.97 9.26 10.64
C PRO A 234 17.84 8.25 9.90
N GLU A 235 18.86 7.73 10.57
CA GLU A 235 19.76 6.74 9.98
C GLU A 235 19.15 5.35 10.01
N LEU A 236 19.47 4.54 8.99
CA LEU A 236 19.06 3.15 8.97
C LEU A 236 19.94 2.32 9.90
N LEU A 237 19.36 1.81 11.02
CA LEU A 237 20.06 0.93 11.94
C LEU A 237 20.10 -0.51 11.46
N ALA A 238 18.97 -1.01 10.95
CA ALA A 238 18.85 -2.38 10.51
C ALA A 238 17.73 -2.57 9.46
N ALA A 239 17.94 -3.57 8.60
CA ALA A 239 16.90 -4.13 7.76
C ALA A 239 16.98 -5.66 7.88
N VAL A 240 15.97 -6.29 8.48
CA VAL A 240 16.05 -7.69 8.87
C VAL A 240 14.85 -8.50 8.39
N GLU A 241 15.07 -9.76 8.07
CA GLU A 241 14.03 -10.76 7.86
C GLU A 241 13.64 -11.36 9.22
N VAL A 242 12.39 -11.15 9.63
CA VAL A 242 11.85 -11.67 10.89
C VAL A 242 11.39 -13.11 10.70
N ASP A 243 10.68 -13.35 9.62
CA ASP A 243 10.34 -14.69 9.11
C ASP A 243 10.23 -14.67 7.57
N ASP A 244 9.88 -15.81 6.96
CA ASP A 244 9.76 -15.98 5.49
C ASP A 244 8.91 -14.88 4.79
N ARG A 245 8.14 -14.08 5.52
CA ARG A 245 7.13 -13.15 5.00
C ARG A 245 7.05 -11.81 5.71
N THR A 246 7.74 -11.67 6.83
CA THR A 246 7.73 -10.46 7.63
C THR A 246 9.15 -9.92 7.68
N MET A 247 9.29 -8.69 7.31
CA MET A 247 10.55 -7.97 7.38
C MET A 247 10.39 -6.72 8.24
N ALA A 248 11.48 -6.25 8.81
CA ALA A 248 11.51 -5.02 9.57
C ALA A 248 12.65 -4.12 9.10
N VAL A 249 12.39 -2.83 9.08
CA VAL A 249 13.36 -1.76 8.88
C VAL A 249 13.38 -0.94 10.17
N VAL A 250 14.57 -0.65 10.68
CA VAL A 250 14.75 0.13 11.90
C VAL A 250 15.53 1.39 11.56
N GLU A 251 14.94 2.52 11.90
CA GLU A 251 15.54 3.84 11.77
C GLU A 251 15.92 4.35 13.18
N GLU A 252 17.11 4.94 13.29
CA GLU A 252 17.52 5.63 14.51
C GLU A 252 16.89 7.03 14.54
N HIS A 253 16.12 7.30 15.58
CA HIS A 253 15.67 8.65 15.86
C HIS A 253 16.65 9.30 16.83
N PRO A 254 17.31 10.40 16.44
CA PRO A 254 18.13 11.17 17.38
C PRO A 254 17.30 11.51 18.62
N GLN A 255 17.91 11.37 19.78
CA GLN A 255 17.28 11.80 21.02
C GLN A 255 16.89 13.28 20.89
N GLN A 256 15.67 13.63 21.35
CA GLN A 256 15.20 15.01 21.42
C GLN A 256 14.67 15.64 20.11
N LEU A 257 14.35 14.85 19.07
CA LEU A 257 13.62 15.40 17.92
C LEU A 257 12.20 15.80 18.33
N ARG A 258 11.85 17.07 18.12
CA ARG A 258 10.50 17.60 18.34
C ARG A 258 9.83 17.86 17.01
N LEU A 259 8.67 17.23 16.77
CA LEU A 259 7.90 17.44 15.54
C LEU A 259 7.50 18.92 15.39
N LEU A 260 7.70 19.49 14.22
CA LEU A 260 7.34 20.89 13.96
C LEU A 260 5.85 21.16 14.15
N ARG A 261 4.99 20.20 13.85
CA ARG A 261 3.53 20.33 14.10
C ARG A 261 3.15 20.46 15.58
N SER A 262 4.06 20.18 16.53
CA SER A 262 3.81 20.35 17.97
C SER A 262 4.15 21.76 18.48
N PHE A 263 4.74 22.59 17.65
CA PHE A 263 5.03 23.99 17.98
C PHE A 263 3.84 24.89 17.62
N ALA A 264 3.68 25.98 18.37
CA ALA A 264 2.80 27.05 17.94
C ALA A 264 3.35 27.68 16.62
N PRO A 265 2.49 28.11 15.69
CA PRO A 265 2.94 28.67 14.40
C PRO A 265 3.96 29.80 14.52
N GLU A 266 3.82 30.64 15.55
CA GLU A 266 4.69 31.80 15.84
C GLU A 266 6.08 31.36 16.35
N ALA A 267 6.17 30.16 16.95
CA ALA A 267 7.42 29.62 17.46
C ALA A 267 8.29 28.98 16.37
N ILE A 268 7.72 28.72 15.18
CA ILE A 268 8.45 28.22 14.02
C ILE A 268 9.10 29.43 13.33
N SER A 269 10.43 29.48 13.32
CA SER A 269 11.17 30.57 12.71
C SER A 269 11.17 30.50 11.18
N ASP A 270 11.35 31.66 10.52
CA ASP A 270 11.51 31.71 9.05
C ASP A 270 12.78 30.99 8.59
N GLU A 271 13.81 30.92 9.44
CA GLU A 271 15.02 30.13 9.17
C GLU A 271 14.70 28.63 9.16
N ALA A 272 13.85 28.12 10.07
CA ALA A 272 13.39 26.75 10.05
C ALA A 272 12.63 26.42 8.75
N LEU A 273 11.75 27.32 8.28
CA LEU A 273 11.08 27.18 6.99
C LEU A 273 12.08 27.16 5.83
N ALA A 274 13.06 28.04 5.83
CA ALA A 274 14.12 28.05 4.82
C ALA A 274 14.96 26.75 4.84
N GLN A 275 15.23 26.19 6.03
CA GLN A 275 15.90 24.89 6.16
C GLN A 275 15.06 23.76 5.60
N ILE A 276 13.74 23.70 5.85
CA ILE A 276 12.83 22.71 5.29
C ILE A 276 12.96 22.70 3.75
N TRP A 277 12.79 23.84 3.13
CA TRP A 277 12.89 23.97 1.68
C TRP A 277 14.29 23.60 1.15
N ARG A 278 15.33 23.95 1.88
CA ARG A 278 16.73 23.62 1.54
C ARG A 278 16.98 22.10 1.56
N GLU A 279 16.52 21.40 2.61
CA GLU A 279 16.72 19.94 2.71
C GLU A 279 15.92 19.20 1.61
N VAL A 280 14.67 19.57 1.34
CA VAL A 280 13.89 18.98 0.25
C VAL A 280 14.53 19.27 -1.12
N ARG A 281 15.04 20.47 -1.36
CA ARG A 281 15.80 20.76 -2.59
C ARG A 281 17.06 19.90 -2.73
N ARG A 282 17.78 19.69 -1.62
CA ARG A 282 18.97 18.80 -1.62
C ARG A 282 18.58 17.38 -1.99
N MET A 283 17.47 16.86 -1.46
CA MET A 283 16.91 15.55 -1.85
C MET A 283 16.63 15.48 -3.34
N HIS A 284 15.90 16.45 -3.88
CA HIS A 284 15.57 16.50 -5.31
C HIS A 284 16.81 16.60 -6.18
N HIS A 285 17.84 17.36 -5.74
CA HIS A 285 19.09 17.50 -6.49
C HIS A 285 19.84 16.17 -6.64
N VAL A 286 19.74 15.29 -5.66
CA VAL A 286 20.34 13.94 -5.71
C VAL A 286 19.39 12.88 -6.26
N GLY A 287 18.24 13.28 -6.80
CA GLY A 287 17.29 12.39 -7.47
C GLY A 287 16.34 11.64 -6.52
N ILE A 288 16.16 12.11 -5.26
CA ILE A 288 15.25 11.51 -4.29
C ILE A 288 13.98 12.34 -4.23
N ALA A 289 12.79 11.73 -4.43
CA ALA A 289 11.50 12.28 -4.04
C ALA A 289 11.02 11.64 -2.75
N HIS A 290 10.33 12.41 -1.90
CA HIS A 290 9.84 11.94 -0.60
C HIS A 290 8.56 11.11 -0.71
N GLU A 291 7.67 11.49 -1.63
CA GLU A 291 6.37 10.83 -1.91
C GLU A 291 5.36 10.77 -0.76
N GLY A 292 5.48 11.66 0.19
CA GLY A 292 4.56 11.68 1.34
C GLY A 292 4.80 12.85 2.27
N LEU A 293 5.26 14.00 1.76
CA LEU A 293 5.46 15.20 2.57
C LEU A 293 4.14 15.68 3.18
N HIS A 294 4.15 15.90 4.47
CA HIS A 294 3.04 16.45 5.24
C HIS A 294 3.59 17.21 6.47
N ASP A 295 2.74 17.84 7.25
CA ASP A 295 3.10 18.63 8.44
C ASP A 295 3.88 17.86 9.52
N GLY A 296 3.69 16.53 9.59
CA GLY A 296 4.45 15.63 10.47
C GLY A 296 5.77 15.12 9.90
N SER A 297 6.16 15.53 8.68
CA SER A 297 7.40 15.09 8.04
C SER A 297 8.64 15.85 8.49
N PHE A 298 8.50 16.80 9.42
CA PHE A 298 9.60 17.67 9.85
C PHE A 298 9.71 17.73 11.36
N ALA A 299 10.97 17.70 11.83
CA ALA A 299 11.30 17.87 13.25
C ALA A 299 12.48 18.82 13.41
N LEU A 300 12.63 19.39 14.61
CA LEU A 300 13.81 20.16 15.05
C LEU A 300 14.56 19.36 16.10
N ASP A 301 15.90 19.39 16.00
CA ASP A 301 16.79 19.00 17.10
C ASP A 301 17.02 20.17 18.07
N ASP A 302 17.76 19.91 19.15
CA ASP A 302 18.08 20.94 20.16
C ASP A 302 18.94 22.08 19.64
N ASP A 303 19.68 21.86 18.55
CA ASP A 303 20.47 22.89 17.88
C ASP A 303 19.62 23.72 16.91
N GLY A 304 18.32 23.48 16.82
CA GLY A 304 17.40 24.16 15.89
C GLY A 304 17.57 23.76 14.42
N ARG A 305 18.17 22.57 14.17
CA ARG A 305 18.32 22.05 12.82
C ARG A 305 17.11 21.23 12.42
N VAL A 306 16.66 21.41 11.18
CA VAL A 306 15.53 20.66 10.62
C VAL A 306 15.96 19.26 10.19
N TRP A 307 15.16 18.29 10.56
CA TRP A 307 15.23 16.88 10.14
C TRP A 307 14.02 16.53 9.28
N VAL A 308 14.25 15.73 8.22
CA VAL A 308 13.20 15.20 7.34
C VAL A 308 12.91 13.75 7.74
N LEU A 309 11.65 13.47 8.07
CA LEU A 309 11.18 12.17 8.57
C LEU A 309 10.32 11.46 7.52
N GLY A 310 10.28 10.11 7.55
CA GLY A 310 9.37 9.32 6.71
C GLY A 310 9.89 9.06 5.30
N LEU A 311 11.21 9.02 5.12
CA LEU A 311 11.87 8.72 3.84
C LEU A 311 11.76 7.25 3.42
N ASP A 312 11.21 6.39 4.27
CA ASP A 312 10.84 5.00 3.96
C ASP A 312 9.85 4.88 2.79
N ARG A 313 9.18 5.98 2.42
CA ARG A 313 8.32 6.11 1.24
C ARG A 313 9.04 6.66 0.02
N GLY A 314 10.26 7.14 0.17
CA GLY A 314 10.98 7.84 -0.88
C GLY A 314 11.20 7.02 -2.15
N GLU A 315 11.37 7.71 -3.27
CA GLU A 315 11.72 7.14 -4.57
C GLU A 315 13.06 7.69 -5.02
N ILE A 316 14.00 6.80 -5.35
CA ILE A 316 15.28 7.17 -5.97
C ILE A 316 15.14 7.23 -7.49
N ALA A 317 16.00 8.01 -8.15
CA ALA A 317 15.89 8.31 -9.58
C ALA A 317 14.48 8.82 -9.96
N ALA A 318 13.87 9.59 -9.06
CA ALA A 318 12.50 10.03 -9.17
C ALA A 318 12.28 10.91 -10.42
N PRO A 319 11.17 10.70 -11.16
CA PRO A 319 10.81 11.55 -12.28
C PRO A 319 10.57 13.02 -11.82
N ARG A 320 10.83 13.97 -12.72
CA ARG A 320 10.60 15.40 -12.42
C ARG A 320 9.19 15.71 -11.90
N LEU A 321 8.18 15.01 -12.40
CA LEU A 321 6.80 15.18 -11.94
C LEU A 321 6.64 14.86 -10.45
N ARG A 322 7.31 13.79 -9.96
CA ARG A 322 7.29 13.42 -8.53
C ARG A 322 7.88 14.51 -7.65
N MET A 323 9.04 15.03 -8.05
CA MET A 323 9.69 16.14 -7.34
C MET A 323 8.84 17.42 -7.34
N ARG A 324 8.08 17.66 -8.43
CA ARG A 324 7.14 18.79 -8.47
C ARG A 324 5.94 18.57 -7.56
N LEU A 325 5.41 17.35 -7.47
CA LEU A 325 4.37 16.98 -6.53
C LEU A 325 4.83 17.12 -5.08
N ASP A 326 6.05 16.68 -4.76
CA ASP A 326 6.66 16.91 -3.44
C ASP A 326 6.71 18.40 -3.07
N ARG A 327 7.08 19.28 -4.02
CA ARG A 327 7.09 20.73 -3.77
C ARG A 327 5.68 21.28 -3.50
N ALA A 328 4.66 20.78 -4.20
CA ALA A 328 3.28 21.17 -3.97
C ALA A 328 2.79 20.68 -2.58
N GLU A 329 3.11 19.43 -2.21
CA GLU A 329 2.83 18.91 -0.87
C GLU A 329 3.61 19.64 0.22
N LEU A 330 4.87 20.04 -0.05
CA LEU A 330 5.69 20.83 0.87
C LEU A 330 5.07 22.22 1.14
N LEU A 331 4.60 22.88 0.10
CA LEU A 331 3.93 24.18 0.26
C LEU A 331 2.66 24.04 1.13
N ILE A 332 1.85 23.00 0.90
CA ILE A 332 0.67 22.72 1.73
C ILE A 332 1.08 22.38 3.18
N ALA A 333 2.10 21.53 3.37
CA ALA A 333 2.58 21.16 4.69
C ALA A 333 3.09 22.35 5.49
N THR A 334 3.86 23.24 4.85
CA THR A 334 4.33 24.50 5.50
C THR A 334 3.19 25.46 5.77
N ALA A 335 2.18 25.55 4.90
CA ALA A 335 0.99 26.38 5.14
C ALA A 335 0.15 25.87 6.33
N LEU A 336 0.06 24.55 6.53
CA LEU A 336 -0.57 23.95 7.70
C LEU A 336 0.21 24.28 9.00
N LEU A 337 1.52 24.45 8.92
CA LEU A 337 2.37 24.73 10.07
C LEU A 337 2.35 26.22 10.48
N VAL A 338 2.40 27.14 9.51
CA VAL A 338 2.65 28.58 9.79
C VAL A 338 1.70 29.54 9.10
N GLY A 339 0.67 29.04 8.42
CA GLY A 339 -0.26 29.84 7.62
C GLY A 339 0.23 30.12 6.21
N THR A 340 -0.69 30.57 5.36
CA THR A 340 -0.50 30.68 3.90
C THR A 340 0.58 31.69 3.53
N GLU A 341 0.53 32.90 4.09
CA GLU A 341 1.43 34.02 3.71
C GLU A 341 2.91 33.68 3.97
N ARG A 342 3.22 33.18 5.17
CA ARG A 342 4.60 32.79 5.53
C ARG A 342 5.09 31.62 4.70
N ALA A 343 4.22 30.63 4.44
CA ALA A 343 4.56 29.46 3.63
C ALA A 343 4.90 29.85 2.18
N ILE A 344 4.09 30.70 1.56
CA ILE A 344 4.31 31.21 0.20
C ILE A 344 5.60 32.04 0.13
N THR A 345 5.81 32.93 1.10
CA THR A 345 7.03 33.76 1.15
C THR A 345 8.30 32.87 1.27
N ALA A 346 8.24 31.82 2.09
CA ALA A 346 9.35 30.87 2.22
C ALA A 346 9.57 30.07 0.93
N ALA A 347 8.50 29.62 0.28
CA ALA A 347 8.54 28.91 -0.99
C ALA A 347 9.13 29.78 -2.10
N GLU A 348 8.64 31.02 -2.26
CA GLU A 348 9.12 31.96 -3.27
C GLU A 348 10.61 32.24 -3.15
N ARG A 349 11.10 32.45 -1.91
CA ARG A 349 12.55 32.61 -1.65
C ARG A 349 13.36 31.37 -1.99
N ALA A 350 12.77 30.17 -1.84
CA ALA A 350 13.46 28.91 -2.03
C ALA A 350 13.51 28.45 -3.49
N ILE A 351 12.42 28.59 -4.25
CA ILE A 351 12.27 28.05 -5.60
C ILE A 351 12.04 29.12 -6.67
N GLY A 352 11.81 30.39 -6.29
CA GLY A 352 11.50 31.50 -7.18
C GLY A 352 10.02 31.57 -7.57
N SER A 353 9.62 32.73 -8.08
CA SER A 353 8.22 33.00 -8.45
C SER A 353 7.72 32.15 -9.63
N GLU A 354 8.59 31.83 -10.60
CA GLU A 354 8.23 31.00 -11.75
C GLU A 354 7.88 29.56 -11.35
N ASP A 355 8.73 28.89 -10.55
CA ASP A 355 8.45 27.54 -10.04
C ASP A 355 7.24 27.52 -9.10
N LEU A 356 7.06 28.57 -8.29
CA LEU A 356 5.90 28.74 -7.41
C LEU A 356 4.60 28.82 -8.22
N ALA A 357 4.58 29.55 -9.32
CA ALA A 357 3.43 29.71 -10.22
C ALA A 357 2.93 28.38 -10.81
N ASN A 358 3.81 27.41 -10.94
CA ASN A 358 3.50 26.09 -11.49
C ASN A 358 2.92 25.11 -10.45
N LEU A 359 2.99 25.40 -9.13
CA LEU A 359 2.52 24.49 -8.09
C LEU A 359 0.99 24.40 -7.97
N PRO A 360 0.19 25.48 -8.13
CA PRO A 360 -1.28 25.42 -8.02
C PRO A 360 -1.93 24.36 -8.89
N ALA A 361 -1.44 24.14 -10.12
CA ALA A 361 -1.94 23.11 -11.01
C ALA A 361 -1.80 21.69 -10.45
N LEU A 362 -0.81 21.44 -9.59
CA LEU A 362 -0.53 20.16 -8.95
C LEU A 362 -1.24 19.97 -7.61
N MET A 363 -1.76 21.04 -7.00
CA MET A 363 -2.46 20.99 -5.71
C MET A 363 -3.89 20.46 -5.85
N GLN A 364 -4.07 19.33 -6.52
CA GLN A 364 -5.36 18.67 -6.66
C GLN A 364 -5.51 17.59 -5.59
N PRO A 365 -6.68 17.46 -4.91
CA PRO A 365 -6.85 16.47 -3.83
C PRO A 365 -6.51 15.03 -4.24
N ILE A 366 -6.65 14.70 -5.52
CA ILE A 366 -6.34 13.37 -6.06
C ILE A 366 -4.83 13.11 -6.14
N ALA A 367 -4.02 14.16 -6.27
CA ALA A 367 -2.56 14.07 -6.37
C ALA A 367 -1.87 14.03 -4.99
N LEU A 368 -2.55 14.52 -3.95
CA LEU A 368 -2.00 14.62 -2.59
C LEU A 368 -2.00 13.28 -1.87
N ASN A 369 -1.06 13.11 -0.93
CA ASN A 369 -1.01 11.94 -0.06
C ASN A 369 -2.20 11.90 0.93
N ALA A 370 -2.40 10.75 1.60
CA ALA A 370 -3.55 10.54 2.50
C ALA A 370 -3.51 11.45 3.72
N ALA A 371 -2.32 11.68 4.31
CA ALA A 371 -2.14 12.51 5.50
C ALA A 371 -2.48 13.97 5.20
N THR A 372 -1.95 14.52 4.08
CA THR A 372 -2.26 15.88 3.63
C THR A 372 -3.75 16.05 3.33
N ARG A 373 -4.40 15.05 2.70
CA ARG A 373 -5.86 15.11 2.47
C ARG A 373 -6.66 15.10 3.77
N ALA A 374 -6.24 14.32 4.76
CA ALA A 374 -6.89 14.29 6.07
C ALA A 374 -6.79 15.67 6.75
N ALA A 375 -5.58 16.26 6.82
CA ALA A 375 -5.37 17.58 7.37
C ALA A 375 -6.17 18.68 6.64
N LEU A 376 -6.24 18.62 5.30
CA LEU A 376 -7.04 19.57 4.51
C LEU A 376 -8.57 19.38 4.70
N SER A 377 -9.04 18.22 5.18
CA SER A 377 -10.46 18.05 5.49
C SER A 377 -10.92 18.92 6.67
N GLU A 378 -10.00 19.23 7.57
CA GLU A 378 -10.19 20.13 8.72
C GLU A 378 -10.00 21.61 8.34
N HIS A 379 -9.24 21.88 7.25
CA HIS A 379 -8.88 23.21 6.76
C HIS A 379 -9.34 23.42 5.31
N ARG A 380 -10.66 23.36 5.05
CA ARG A 380 -11.23 23.32 3.69
C ARG A 380 -10.89 24.50 2.80
N GLU A 381 -10.72 25.68 3.38
CA GLU A 381 -10.44 26.93 2.65
C GLU A 381 -8.94 27.12 2.34
N LEU A 382 -8.07 26.45 3.13
CA LEU A 382 -6.62 26.63 3.02
C LEU A 382 -6.11 26.35 1.60
N LEU A 383 -6.59 25.30 0.97
CA LEU A 383 -6.12 24.91 -0.36
C LEU A 383 -6.52 25.92 -1.44
N ALA A 384 -7.72 26.50 -1.34
CA ALA A 384 -8.19 27.54 -2.26
C ALA A 384 -7.37 28.83 -2.07
N THR A 385 -7.26 29.31 -0.83
CA THR A 385 -6.49 30.49 -0.48
C THR A 385 -5.02 30.37 -0.93
N LEU A 386 -4.41 29.20 -0.66
CA LEU A 386 -3.02 28.94 -1.02
C LEU A 386 -2.79 28.98 -2.54
N ARG A 387 -3.74 28.46 -3.33
CA ARG A 387 -3.69 28.54 -4.79
C ARG A 387 -3.83 29.97 -5.30
N ASP A 388 -4.83 30.68 -4.80
CA ASP A 388 -5.11 32.05 -5.24
C ASP A 388 -3.95 32.98 -4.93
N GLU A 389 -3.36 32.88 -3.72
CA GLU A 389 -2.19 33.67 -3.34
C GLU A 389 -0.92 33.26 -4.12
N ALA A 390 -0.70 31.97 -4.39
CA ALA A 390 0.44 31.53 -5.21
C ALA A 390 0.33 32.02 -6.65
N ILE A 391 -0.87 32.07 -7.21
CA ILE A 391 -1.14 32.64 -8.54
C ILE A 391 -0.94 34.15 -8.52
N ALA A 392 -1.41 34.85 -7.49
CA ALA A 392 -1.30 36.30 -7.39
C ALA A 392 0.17 36.82 -7.32
N ARG A 393 1.09 35.99 -6.82
CA ARG A 393 2.53 36.29 -6.78
C ARG A 393 3.30 35.91 -8.04
N ALA A 394 2.66 35.22 -8.98
CA ALA A 394 3.27 34.85 -10.25
C ALA A 394 3.30 36.05 -11.22
N PRO A 395 4.43 36.35 -11.83
CA PRO A 395 4.51 37.46 -12.79
C PRO A 395 3.72 37.22 -14.08
N GLU A 396 3.55 35.96 -14.50
CA GLU A 396 2.67 35.53 -15.60
C GLU A 396 2.33 34.03 -15.42
N PRO A 397 1.06 33.59 -15.64
CA PRO A 397 0.72 32.18 -15.60
C PRO A 397 1.38 31.42 -16.77
N SER A 398 2.19 30.42 -16.47
CA SER A 398 2.75 29.52 -17.48
C SER A 398 1.62 28.72 -18.14
N ALA A 399 1.62 28.69 -19.50
CA ALA A 399 0.62 28.02 -20.33
C ALA A 399 0.59 26.48 -20.23
N ASP A 400 1.50 25.88 -19.46
CA ASP A 400 1.55 24.41 -19.23
C ASP A 400 0.62 24.00 -18.08
N ASP A 401 -0.68 24.09 -18.31
CA ASP A 401 -1.71 23.54 -17.45
C ASP A 401 -1.65 22.00 -17.47
N VAL A 402 -0.89 21.40 -16.57
CA VAL A 402 -0.90 19.96 -16.36
C VAL A 402 -2.19 19.57 -15.64
N ARG A 403 -3.28 19.39 -16.39
CA ARG A 403 -4.55 18.86 -15.87
C ARG A 403 -4.43 17.35 -15.68
N LEU A 404 -4.48 16.92 -14.43
CA LEU A 404 -4.70 15.52 -14.09
C LEU A 404 -6.17 15.18 -14.32
N GLU A 405 -6.52 14.68 -15.51
CA GLU A 405 -7.91 14.34 -15.85
C GLU A 405 -8.39 13.12 -15.06
N ARG A 406 -9.59 13.26 -14.45
CA ARG A 406 -10.35 12.11 -13.95
C ARG A 406 -10.96 11.37 -15.12
N LEU A 407 -10.79 10.05 -15.17
CA LEU A 407 -11.62 9.21 -16.03
C LEU A 407 -13.07 9.33 -15.56
N ARG A 408 -13.93 9.92 -16.41
CA ARG A 408 -15.38 9.80 -16.22
C ARG A 408 -15.78 8.41 -16.71
N PRO A 409 -16.45 7.59 -15.89
CA PRO A 409 -17.06 6.36 -16.41
C PRO A 409 -18.09 6.76 -17.46
N ARG A 410 -17.97 6.17 -18.65
CA ARG A 410 -19.01 6.22 -19.68
C ARG A 410 -20.08 5.21 -19.36
#